data_79e81bd3138cebf4178fd7ea7a38d774
#
_entry.id   79e81bd3138cebf4178fd7ea7a38d774
#
_cell.length_a   1.000
_cell.length_b   1.000
_cell.length_c   1.000
_cell.angle_alpha   90.00
_cell.angle_beta   90.00
_cell.angle_gamma   90.00
#
_symmetry.space_group_name_H-M   'P 1'
#
loop_
_entity.id
_entity.type
_entity.pdbx_description
1 polymer ?
#
loop_
_entity_poly.entity_id
_entity_poly.type
_entity_poly.pdbx_seq_one_letter_code
_entity_poly.pdbx_strand_id
1 'polypeptide(L)'
;MSKAEVWSKRSIKTVFCLMFAVMLLFNFLTPLVSDDFNYMFSFATNERIKNIADIGASMAAHRTSMNGRVFAHALVQLFLLLPKAVFNFVNSFSAVLIMLLMLHFVRTGSQKRDLFLLLCGMFMIWYFTPDYGQVYLWLDGACNYSWAMGFSLLFLRHYYDIYMNEGND
;
A
#
# COMPACT_ATOMS: atom_id res chain seq x y z
N MET A 1 -17.37 -19.77 22.20
CA MET A 1 -16.53 -19.83 20.95
C MET A 1 -16.10 -21.27 20.76
N SER A 2 -16.45 -21.91 19.65
CA SER A 2 -16.07 -23.31 19.37
C SER A 2 -14.57 -23.43 19.09
N LYS A 3 -13.98 -24.64 19.27
CA LYS A 3 -12.58 -24.90 18.91
C LYS A 3 -12.31 -24.52 17.45
N ALA A 4 -13.26 -24.75 16.53
CA ALA A 4 -13.14 -24.42 15.12
C ALA A 4 -13.05 -22.90 14.85
N GLU A 5 -13.77 -22.07 15.62
CA GLU A 5 -13.70 -20.60 15.51
C GLU A 5 -12.37 -20.06 16.00
N VAL A 6 -11.81 -20.63 17.06
CA VAL A 6 -10.46 -20.27 17.57
C VAL A 6 -9.39 -20.58 16.53
N TRP A 7 -9.45 -21.76 15.92
CA TRP A 7 -8.51 -22.16 14.87
C TRP A 7 -8.60 -21.25 13.65
N SER A 8 -9.79 -20.89 13.20
CA SER A 8 -10.00 -20.03 12.05
C SER A 8 -9.51 -18.59 12.29
N LYS A 9 -9.72 -18.01 13.47
CA LYS A 9 -9.14 -16.70 13.85
C LYS A 9 -7.63 -16.74 13.88
N ARG A 10 -7.02 -17.80 14.39
CA ARG A 10 -5.56 -17.98 14.38
C ARG A 10 -5.04 -18.08 12.95
N SER A 11 -5.74 -18.84 12.09
CA SER A 11 -5.35 -19.00 10.68
C SER A 11 -5.35 -17.68 9.92
N ILE A 12 -6.38 -16.83 10.08
CA ILE A 12 -6.43 -15.50 9.45
C ILE A 12 -5.23 -14.65 9.91
N LYS A 13 -4.95 -14.61 11.21
CA LYS A 13 -3.78 -13.87 11.73
C LYS A 13 -2.47 -14.41 11.17
N THR A 14 -2.32 -15.73 11.12
CA THR A 14 -1.13 -16.37 10.55
C THR A 14 -0.94 -16.01 9.08
N VAL A 15 -2.03 -16.01 8.28
CA VAL A 15 -1.98 -15.61 6.86
C VAL A 15 -1.50 -14.17 6.72
N PHE A 16 -2.00 -13.23 7.53
CA PHE A 16 -1.53 -11.84 7.49
C PHE A 16 -0.06 -11.71 7.92
N CYS A 17 0.38 -12.43 8.92
CA CYS A 17 1.80 -12.44 9.32
C CYS A 17 2.70 -13.00 8.21
N LEU A 18 2.29 -14.08 7.55
CA LEU A 18 3.01 -14.67 6.42
C LEU A 18 3.03 -13.70 5.22
N MET A 19 1.89 -13.07 4.92
CA MET A 19 1.81 -12.06 3.87
C MET A 19 2.79 -10.90 4.13
N PHE A 20 2.81 -10.38 5.36
CA PHE A 20 3.76 -9.33 5.75
C PHE A 20 5.21 -9.78 5.55
N ALA A 21 5.56 -10.99 6.02
CA ALA A 21 6.91 -11.52 5.91
C ALA A 21 7.35 -11.70 4.45
N VAL A 22 6.46 -12.23 3.60
CA VAL A 22 6.73 -12.40 2.15
C VAL A 22 6.88 -11.05 1.46
N MET A 23 5.97 -10.09 1.74
CA MET A 23 6.08 -8.74 1.19
C MET A 23 7.35 -8.04 1.64
N LEU A 24 7.74 -8.20 2.91
CA LEU A 24 8.97 -7.63 3.44
C LEU A 24 10.21 -8.23 2.74
N LEU A 25 10.23 -9.54 2.56
CA LEU A 25 11.29 -10.21 1.80
C LEU A 25 11.39 -9.65 0.37
N PHE A 26 10.28 -9.56 -0.36
CA PHE A 26 10.27 -9.03 -1.72
C PHE A 26 10.69 -7.57 -1.77
N ASN A 27 10.25 -6.73 -0.83
CA ASN A 27 10.69 -5.34 -0.74
C ASN A 27 12.21 -5.21 -0.49
N PHE A 28 12.80 -6.10 0.31
CA PHE A 28 14.25 -6.11 0.50
C PHE A 28 15.02 -6.61 -0.73
N LEU A 29 14.45 -7.52 -1.49
CA LEU A 29 15.03 -8.03 -2.75
C LEU A 29 14.86 -7.05 -3.92
N THR A 30 13.93 -6.12 -3.85
CA THR A 30 13.68 -5.11 -4.90
C THR A 30 14.61 -3.90 -4.67
N PRO A 31 15.55 -3.59 -5.57
CA PRO A 31 16.39 -2.39 -5.47
C PRO A 31 15.59 -1.12 -5.81
N LEU A 32 16.22 0.05 -5.66
CA LEU A 32 15.76 1.27 -6.32
C LEU A 32 15.99 1.14 -7.82
N VAL A 33 15.01 1.55 -8.63
CA VAL A 33 15.06 1.40 -10.10
C VAL A 33 14.39 2.58 -10.79
N SER A 34 14.73 2.77 -12.07
CA SER A 34 14.05 3.71 -12.97
C SER A 34 13.93 5.12 -12.37
N ASP A 35 12.71 5.61 -12.27
CA ASP A 35 12.39 6.98 -11.84
C ASP A 35 12.75 7.26 -10.38
N ASP A 36 12.95 6.25 -9.54
CA ASP A 36 13.43 6.45 -8.17
C ASP A 36 14.70 7.31 -8.16
N PHE A 37 15.61 7.12 -9.13
CA PHE A 37 16.84 7.90 -9.23
C PHE A 37 16.59 9.35 -9.66
N ASN A 38 15.60 9.58 -10.53
CA ASN A 38 15.20 10.93 -10.95
C ASN A 38 14.57 11.70 -9.80
N TYR A 39 13.72 11.02 -9.01
CA TYR A 39 13.07 11.62 -7.85
C TYR A 39 13.99 11.89 -6.66
N MET A 40 15.25 11.43 -6.68
CA MET A 40 16.26 11.87 -5.72
C MET A 40 16.66 13.34 -5.89
N PHE A 41 16.33 13.94 -7.03
CA PHE A 41 16.68 15.31 -7.37
C PHE A 41 15.46 16.21 -7.42
N SER A 42 15.65 17.48 -7.08
CA SER A 42 14.60 18.50 -7.11
C SER A 42 14.28 18.91 -8.54
N PHE A 43 13.02 18.90 -8.91
CA PHE A 43 12.53 19.43 -10.19
C PHE A 43 12.65 20.96 -10.30
N ALA A 44 12.90 21.65 -9.18
CA ALA A 44 13.12 23.10 -9.18
C ALA A 44 14.58 23.49 -9.42
N THR A 45 15.53 22.71 -8.89
CA THR A 45 16.95 23.10 -8.86
C THR A 45 17.89 22.10 -9.53
N ASN A 46 17.42 20.90 -9.85
CA ASN A 46 18.23 19.75 -10.28
C ASN A 46 19.30 19.30 -9.24
N GLU A 47 19.23 19.81 -8.02
CA GLU A 47 20.10 19.36 -6.93
C GLU A 47 19.45 18.20 -6.17
N ARG A 48 20.29 17.39 -5.53
CA ARG A 48 19.80 16.28 -4.68
C ARG A 48 18.99 16.85 -3.51
N ILE A 49 17.79 16.28 -3.29
CA ILE A 49 16.90 16.61 -2.16
C ILE A 49 17.58 16.22 -0.85
N LYS A 50 17.63 17.15 0.11
CA LYS A 50 18.29 16.97 1.41
C LYS A 50 17.34 17.09 2.60
N ASN A 51 16.18 17.72 2.41
CA ASN A 51 15.21 17.99 3.47
C ASN A 51 13.78 18.12 2.93
N ILE A 52 12.81 18.23 3.84
CA ILE A 52 11.38 18.32 3.48
C ILE A 52 11.02 19.62 2.75
N ALA A 53 11.74 20.73 3.02
CA ALA A 53 11.49 21.99 2.32
C ALA A 53 11.85 21.88 0.84
N ASP A 54 12.92 21.14 0.50
CA ASP A 54 13.31 20.86 -0.88
C ASP A 54 12.21 20.09 -1.62
N ILE A 55 11.52 19.17 -0.93
CA ILE A 55 10.37 18.43 -1.49
C ILE A 55 9.25 19.39 -1.87
N GLY A 56 8.92 20.36 -1.02
CA GLY A 56 7.89 21.35 -1.31
C GLY A 56 8.19 22.15 -2.57
N ALA A 57 9.41 22.69 -2.68
CA ALA A 57 9.86 23.42 -3.87
C ALA A 57 9.89 22.53 -5.12
N SER A 58 10.37 21.29 -4.98
CA SER A 58 10.41 20.30 -6.06
C SER A 58 9.01 19.98 -6.58
N MET A 59 8.04 19.76 -5.69
CA MET A 59 6.67 19.43 -6.07
C MET A 59 5.92 20.61 -6.69
N ALA A 60 6.21 21.84 -6.29
CA ALA A 60 5.67 23.03 -6.94
C ALA A 60 6.12 23.12 -8.41
N ALA A 61 7.42 22.89 -8.68
CA ALA A 61 7.95 22.83 -10.02
C ALA A 61 7.42 21.63 -10.83
N HIS A 62 7.37 20.45 -10.21
CA HIS A 62 6.85 19.23 -10.83
C HIS A 62 5.40 19.39 -11.33
N ARG A 63 4.55 20.05 -10.54
CA ARG A 63 3.16 20.31 -10.90
C ARG A 63 3.01 21.09 -12.22
N THR A 64 3.91 22.03 -12.47
CA THR A 64 3.87 22.89 -13.64
C THR A 64 4.57 22.31 -14.86
N SER A 65 5.58 21.46 -14.65
CA SER A 65 6.42 20.92 -15.71
C SER A 65 6.06 19.51 -16.16
N MET A 66 5.44 18.71 -15.28
CA MET A 66 5.22 17.28 -15.53
C MET A 66 3.73 16.89 -15.43
N ASN A 67 3.21 16.69 -14.21
CA ASN A 67 1.85 16.22 -14.00
C ASN A 67 1.30 16.56 -12.60
N GLY A 68 0.00 16.25 -12.36
CA GLY A 68 -0.71 16.56 -11.12
C GLY A 68 -0.52 15.53 -9.98
N ARG A 69 0.34 14.52 -10.10
CA ARG A 69 0.55 13.48 -9.07
C ARG A 69 1.42 13.96 -7.90
N VAL A 70 1.28 15.22 -7.52
CA VAL A 70 2.12 15.90 -6.51
C VAL A 70 2.19 15.14 -5.19
N PHE A 71 1.06 14.63 -4.71
CA PHE A 71 1.01 13.92 -3.44
C PHE A 71 1.80 12.60 -3.47
N ALA A 72 1.59 11.78 -4.51
CA ALA A 72 2.30 10.51 -4.65
C ALA A 72 3.81 10.73 -4.77
N HIS A 73 4.23 11.66 -5.62
CA HIS A 73 5.66 11.96 -5.82
C HIS A 73 6.30 12.67 -4.62
N ALA A 74 5.55 13.43 -3.82
CA ALA A 74 6.04 13.93 -2.53
C ALA A 74 6.35 12.78 -1.55
N LEU A 75 5.52 11.73 -1.53
CA LEU A 75 5.79 10.52 -0.75
C LEU A 75 7.02 9.78 -1.27
N VAL A 76 7.18 9.67 -2.60
CA VAL A 76 8.39 9.09 -3.21
C VAL A 76 9.65 9.82 -2.73
N GLN A 77 9.68 11.14 -2.85
CA GLN A 77 10.82 11.95 -2.43
C GLN A 77 11.07 11.86 -0.91
N LEU A 78 10.01 11.79 -0.11
CA LEU A 78 10.11 11.60 1.34
C LEU A 78 10.79 10.27 1.69
N PHE A 79 10.39 9.17 1.05
CA PHE A 79 11.01 7.87 1.30
C PHE A 79 12.43 7.76 0.73
N LEU A 80 12.75 8.51 -0.32
CA LEU A 80 14.12 8.59 -0.84
C LEU A 80 15.07 9.40 0.05
N LEU A 81 14.55 10.26 0.96
CA LEU A 81 15.33 10.89 2.02
C LEU A 81 15.68 9.93 3.17
N LEU A 82 14.92 8.84 3.32
CA LEU A 82 15.07 7.89 4.41
C LEU A 82 15.85 6.65 3.94
N PRO A 83 16.43 5.87 4.87
CA PRO A 83 16.94 4.55 4.51
C PRO A 83 15.85 3.70 3.84
N LYS A 84 16.19 3.03 2.72
CA LYS A 84 15.21 2.20 1.97
C LYS A 84 14.50 1.17 2.86
N ALA A 85 15.15 0.69 3.91
CA ALA A 85 14.52 -0.22 4.88
C ALA A 85 13.22 0.35 5.47
N VAL A 86 13.14 1.67 5.71
CA VAL A 86 11.92 2.32 6.22
C VAL A 86 10.78 2.14 5.20
N PHE A 87 11.03 2.43 3.92
CA PHE A 87 10.06 2.17 2.87
C PHE A 87 9.66 0.68 2.84
N ASN A 88 10.62 -0.23 2.90
CA ASN A 88 10.35 -1.67 2.83
C ASN A 88 9.36 -2.12 3.91
N PHE A 89 9.54 -1.68 5.16
CA PHE A 89 8.62 -1.97 6.26
C PHE A 89 7.24 -1.33 6.07
N VAL A 90 7.20 -0.04 5.73
CA VAL A 90 5.94 0.70 5.55
C VAL A 90 5.16 0.15 4.37
N ASN A 91 5.83 -0.15 3.26
CA ASN A 91 5.18 -0.71 2.06
C ASN A 91 4.63 -2.12 2.31
N SER A 92 5.37 -2.96 3.05
CA SER A 92 4.88 -4.29 3.43
C SER A 92 3.65 -4.20 4.35
N PHE A 93 3.65 -3.25 5.27
CA PHE A 93 2.49 -2.98 6.12
C PHE A 93 1.30 -2.44 5.31
N SER A 94 1.54 -1.55 4.33
CA SER A 94 0.48 -1.02 3.47
C SER A 94 -0.21 -2.11 2.66
N ALA A 95 0.53 -3.09 2.14
CA ALA A 95 -0.04 -4.23 1.43
C ALA A 95 -0.96 -5.07 2.34
N VAL A 96 -0.56 -5.30 3.59
CA VAL A 96 -1.41 -5.97 4.59
C VAL A 96 -2.64 -5.14 4.91
N LEU A 97 -2.50 -3.82 5.07
CA LEU A 97 -3.62 -2.90 5.33
C LEU A 97 -4.63 -2.91 4.19
N ILE A 98 -4.18 -2.86 2.94
CA ILE A 98 -5.03 -2.96 1.76
C ILE A 98 -5.86 -4.25 1.81
N MET A 99 -5.22 -5.37 2.10
CA MET A 99 -5.89 -6.67 2.17
C MET A 99 -6.87 -6.76 3.34
N LEU A 100 -6.55 -6.14 4.50
CA LEU A 100 -7.46 -6.01 5.63
C LEU A 100 -8.69 -5.17 5.27
N LEU A 101 -8.50 -4.07 4.56
CA LEU A 101 -9.60 -3.21 4.09
C LEU A 101 -10.48 -3.94 3.08
N MET A 102 -9.89 -4.65 2.11
CA MET A 102 -10.66 -5.46 1.15
C MET A 102 -11.50 -6.53 1.88
N LEU A 103 -10.89 -7.24 2.84
CA LEU A 103 -11.61 -8.22 3.65
C LEU A 103 -12.74 -7.57 4.48
N HIS A 104 -12.53 -6.35 4.98
CA HIS A 104 -13.56 -5.62 5.74
C HIS A 104 -14.83 -5.41 4.91
N PHE A 105 -14.71 -5.06 3.63
CA PHE A 105 -15.87 -4.84 2.74
C PHE A 105 -16.64 -6.12 2.39
N VAL A 106 -15.97 -7.29 2.38
CA VAL A 106 -16.57 -8.54 1.90
C VAL A 106 -16.79 -9.56 3.02
N ARG A 107 -16.37 -9.28 4.26
CA ARG A 107 -16.50 -10.21 5.38
C ARG A 107 -17.96 -10.61 5.62
N THR A 108 -18.16 -11.88 5.96
CA THR A 108 -19.49 -12.47 6.16
C THR A 108 -19.81 -12.75 7.63
N GLY A 109 -18.88 -12.46 8.55
CA GLY A 109 -18.95 -12.86 9.95
C GLY A 109 -18.64 -14.33 10.20
N SER A 110 -18.59 -15.16 9.15
CA SER A 110 -18.17 -16.55 9.24
C SER A 110 -16.65 -16.66 9.02
N GLN A 111 -15.93 -17.04 10.06
CA GLN A 111 -14.46 -17.12 10.04
C GLN A 111 -13.89 -18.01 8.92
N LYS A 112 -14.58 -19.12 8.56
CA LYS A 112 -14.16 -20.02 7.48
C LYS A 112 -14.32 -19.36 6.11
N ARG A 113 -15.44 -18.66 5.89
CA ARG A 113 -15.68 -17.92 4.64
C ARG A 113 -14.75 -16.72 4.52
N ASP A 114 -14.53 -16.01 5.61
CA ASP A 114 -13.61 -14.87 5.64
C ASP A 114 -12.17 -15.31 5.33
N LEU A 115 -11.71 -16.47 5.84
CA LEU A 115 -10.41 -17.05 5.48
C LEU A 115 -10.36 -17.42 3.98
N PHE A 116 -11.41 -18.03 3.45
CA PHE A 116 -11.49 -18.35 2.03
C PHE A 116 -11.45 -17.08 1.16
N LEU A 117 -12.23 -16.04 1.51
CA LEU A 117 -12.23 -14.75 0.82
C LEU A 117 -10.88 -14.05 0.87
N LEU A 118 -10.19 -14.13 2.02
CA LEU A 118 -8.83 -13.61 2.16
C LEU A 118 -7.86 -14.29 1.18
N LEU A 119 -7.87 -15.61 1.13
CA LEU A 119 -6.98 -16.37 0.24
C LEU A 119 -7.32 -16.12 -1.25
N CYS A 120 -8.61 -16.06 -1.59
CA CYS A 120 -9.04 -15.69 -2.94
C CYS A 120 -8.60 -14.28 -3.32
N GLY A 121 -8.77 -13.30 -2.42
CA GLY A 121 -8.35 -11.92 -2.64
C GLY A 121 -6.83 -11.80 -2.84
N MET A 122 -6.04 -12.49 -2.03
CA MET A 122 -4.58 -12.54 -2.20
C MET A 122 -4.20 -13.14 -3.56
N PHE A 123 -4.84 -14.25 -3.95
CA PHE A 123 -4.62 -14.87 -5.26
C PHE A 123 -5.01 -13.91 -6.40
N MET A 124 -6.16 -13.25 -6.30
CA MET A 124 -6.64 -12.30 -7.31
C MET A 124 -5.65 -11.13 -7.48
N ILE A 125 -5.19 -10.52 -6.39
CA ILE A 125 -4.20 -9.45 -6.45
C ILE A 125 -2.91 -9.94 -7.08
N TRP A 126 -2.40 -11.10 -6.66
CA TRP A 126 -1.16 -11.64 -7.18
C TRP A 126 -1.23 -11.98 -8.67
N TYR A 127 -2.33 -12.61 -9.11
CA TYR A 127 -2.45 -13.14 -10.46
C TYR A 127 -2.96 -12.12 -11.48
N PHE A 128 -3.90 -11.26 -11.09
CA PHE A 128 -4.57 -10.34 -12.01
C PHE A 128 -4.03 -8.91 -11.98
N THR A 129 -3.13 -8.54 -11.04
CA THR A 129 -2.49 -7.23 -11.11
C THR A 129 -1.43 -7.25 -12.22
N PRO A 130 -1.59 -6.46 -13.28
CA PRO A 130 -0.54 -6.32 -14.29
C PRO A 130 0.71 -5.76 -13.62
N ASP A 131 1.88 -6.29 -13.99
CA ASP A 131 3.17 -5.82 -13.47
C ASP A 131 3.20 -5.68 -11.94
N TYR A 132 2.80 -6.74 -11.22
CA TYR A 132 2.71 -6.75 -9.76
C TYR A 132 3.92 -6.11 -9.06
N GLY A 133 5.12 -6.38 -9.57
CA GLY A 133 6.35 -5.79 -9.05
C GLY A 133 6.38 -4.26 -9.14
N GLN A 134 5.88 -3.71 -10.22
CA GLN A 134 5.80 -2.25 -10.41
C GLN A 134 4.74 -1.62 -9.52
N VAL A 135 3.59 -2.29 -9.32
CA VAL A 135 2.48 -1.77 -8.53
C VAL A 135 2.72 -1.86 -7.03
N TYR A 136 3.37 -2.94 -6.56
CA TYR A 136 3.46 -3.24 -5.13
C TYR A 136 4.87 -3.20 -4.53
N LEU A 137 5.94 -3.26 -5.33
CA LEU A 137 7.31 -3.39 -4.82
C LEU A 137 8.22 -2.25 -5.23
N TRP A 138 8.06 -1.69 -6.42
CA TRP A 138 8.80 -0.52 -6.87
C TRP A 138 8.37 0.72 -6.07
N LEU A 139 9.33 1.51 -5.57
CA LEU A 139 9.04 2.62 -4.63
C LEU A 139 8.10 3.65 -5.25
N ASP A 140 8.45 4.19 -6.42
CA ASP A 140 7.59 5.14 -7.12
C ASP A 140 6.23 4.53 -7.50
N GLY A 141 6.24 3.32 -8.04
CA GLY A 141 5.01 2.61 -8.42
C GLY A 141 4.11 2.31 -7.24
N ALA A 142 4.64 1.85 -6.11
CA ALA A 142 3.85 1.59 -4.92
C ALA A 142 3.16 2.86 -4.39
N CYS A 143 3.87 3.99 -4.31
CA CYS A 143 3.29 5.27 -3.90
C CYS A 143 2.20 5.75 -4.86
N ASN A 144 2.37 5.53 -6.17
CA ASN A 144 1.42 5.98 -7.19
C ASN A 144 0.19 5.07 -7.34
N TYR A 145 0.31 3.76 -7.11
CA TYR A 145 -0.73 2.79 -7.42
C TYR A 145 -1.29 2.09 -6.18
N SER A 146 -0.50 1.25 -5.50
CA SER A 146 -1.03 0.46 -4.37
C SER A 146 -1.43 1.33 -3.19
N TRP A 147 -0.65 2.36 -2.85
CA TRP A 147 -1.00 3.27 -1.75
C TRP A 147 -2.19 4.16 -2.10
N ALA A 148 -2.29 4.64 -3.36
CA ALA A 148 -3.47 5.36 -3.82
C ALA A 148 -4.73 4.52 -3.68
N MET A 149 -4.68 3.22 -4.02
CA MET A 149 -5.76 2.27 -3.77
C MET A 149 -6.05 2.15 -2.28
N GLY A 150 -5.02 2.01 -1.44
CA GLY A 150 -5.17 1.94 0.02
C GLY A 150 -5.87 3.16 0.61
N PHE A 151 -5.48 4.37 0.21
CA PHE A 151 -6.15 5.61 0.62
C PHE A 151 -7.60 5.68 0.15
N SER A 152 -7.88 5.23 -1.08
CA SER A 152 -9.25 5.16 -1.60
C SER A 152 -10.11 4.19 -0.80
N LEU A 153 -9.60 3.02 -0.44
CA LEU A 153 -10.31 2.06 0.41
C LEU A 153 -10.53 2.61 1.84
N LEU A 154 -9.56 3.31 2.42
CA LEU A 154 -9.73 3.97 3.72
C LEU A 154 -10.83 5.02 3.68
N PHE A 155 -10.87 5.83 2.62
CA PHE A 155 -11.93 6.83 2.42
C PHE A 155 -13.30 6.17 2.29
N LEU A 156 -13.42 5.15 1.43
CA LEU A 156 -14.67 4.44 1.17
C LEU A 156 -15.18 3.66 2.39
N ARG A 157 -14.28 3.19 3.26
CA ARG A 157 -14.64 2.45 4.46
C ARG A 157 -15.61 3.22 5.33
N HIS A 158 -15.39 4.52 5.52
CA HIS A 158 -16.27 5.34 6.37
C HIS A 158 -17.70 5.35 5.85
N TYR A 159 -17.90 5.54 4.54
CA TYR A 159 -19.23 5.51 3.93
C TYR A 159 -19.87 4.13 3.97
N TYR A 160 -19.08 3.08 3.75
CA TYR A 160 -19.55 1.71 3.87
C TYR A 160 -20.05 1.40 5.28
N ASP A 161 -19.30 1.77 6.31
CA ASP A 161 -19.67 1.51 7.70
C ASP A 161 -20.96 2.27 8.09
N ILE A 162 -21.17 3.51 7.60
CA ILE A 162 -22.42 4.26 7.78
C ILE A 162 -23.58 3.52 7.11
N TYR A 163 -23.45 3.19 5.82
CA TYR A 163 -24.50 2.52 5.07
C TYR A 163 -24.92 1.19 5.68
N MET A 164 -23.96 0.39 6.14
CA MET A 164 -24.24 -0.91 6.78
C MET A 164 -24.90 -0.76 8.16
N ASN A 165 -24.67 0.34 8.88
CA ASN A 165 -25.30 0.59 10.17
C ASN A 165 -26.74 1.12 9.99
N GLU A 166 -26.98 2.04 9.05
CA GLU A 166 -28.32 2.56 8.76
C GLU A 166 -29.28 1.50 8.20
N GLY A 167 -28.77 0.46 7.55
CA GLY A 167 -29.59 -0.64 7.05
C GLY A 167 -30.02 -1.67 8.10
N ASN A 168 -29.59 -1.51 9.36
CA ASN A 168 -29.93 -2.39 10.48
C ASN A 168 -30.90 -1.76 11.50
N ASP A 169 -31.32 -0.51 11.29
CA ASP A 169 -32.38 0.18 12.06
C ASP A 169 -33.72 0.08 11.30
#